data_85e61929145ce06b943b8ed8e6295831
#
_entry.id   85e61929145ce06b943b8ed8e6295831
#
_cell.length_a   1.000
_cell.length_b   1.000
_cell.length_c   1.000
_cell.angle_alpha   90.00
_cell.angle_beta   90.00
_cell.angle_gamma   90.00
#
_symmetry.space_group_name_H-M   'P 1'
#
loop_
_entity.id
_entity.type
_entity.pdbx_description
1 polymer ?
#
loop_
_entity_poly.entity_id
_entity_poly.type
_entity_poly.pdbx_seq_one_letter_code
_entity_poly.pdbx_strand_id
1 'polypeptide(L)'
;MQENEFKRGWTVLLGAFIGLGVGLASMVYYSTGIWIRPWQEEFGWTRAEIGFQQSISVMVMVVLAPVVGRLIDRYGIRPVTAISLIGYASFLLLFPFMNGSLSMLYALSFGYAIFGIGTTGVSFTRAINAFFVKNRGLALGIALTSGGVMAYAIPRFLTPFVAENGWRAGYVVMFLIV
;
A
#
# COMPACT_ATOMS: atom_id res chain seq x y z
N MET A 1 -18.26 4.65 -35.13
CA MET A 1 -18.77 3.94 -33.92
C MET A 1 -17.77 4.17 -32.77
N GLN A 2 -18.16 4.93 -31.75
CA GLN A 2 -17.29 5.18 -30.60
C GLN A 2 -17.29 3.91 -29.73
N GLU A 3 -16.27 3.08 -29.84
CA GLU A 3 -16.10 1.96 -28.91
C GLU A 3 -16.06 2.49 -27.48
N ASN A 4 -16.83 1.88 -26.62
CA ASN A 4 -16.95 2.26 -25.22
C ASN A 4 -15.58 2.02 -24.53
N GLU A 5 -14.89 3.10 -24.11
CA GLU A 5 -13.58 3.04 -23.47
C GLU A 5 -13.54 2.02 -22.31
N PHE A 6 -14.66 1.84 -21.60
CA PHE A 6 -14.77 0.85 -20.53
C PHE A 6 -14.70 -0.60 -21.03
N LYS A 7 -15.24 -0.91 -22.22
CA LYS A 7 -15.13 -2.26 -22.78
C LYS A 7 -13.70 -2.64 -23.12
N ARG A 8 -12.87 -1.69 -23.52
CA ARG A 8 -11.46 -1.92 -23.85
C ARG A 8 -10.54 -1.76 -22.65
N GLY A 9 -10.89 -0.87 -21.71
CA GLY A 9 -10.05 -0.49 -20.55
C GLY A 9 -10.42 -1.16 -19.25
N TRP A 10 -11.37 -2.11 -19.21
CA TRP A 10 -11.82 -2.73 -17.97
C TRP A 10 -10.68 -3.44 -17.22
N THR A 11 -9.74 -4.04 -17.95
CA THR A 11 -8.58 -4.71 -17.34
C THR A 11 -7.63 -3.72 -16.70
N VAL A 12 -7.43 -2.55 -17.32
CA VAL A 12 -6.61 -1.47 -16.74
C VAL A 12 -7.29 -0.91 -15.49
N LEU A 13 -8.62 -0.72 -15.55
CA LEU A 13 -9.41 -0.24 -14.44
C LEU A 13 -9.41 -1.22 -13.27
N LEU A 14 -9.63 -2.50 -13.54
CA LEU A 14 -9.60 -3.56 -12.53
C LEU A 14 -8.20 -3.69 -11.91
N GLY A 15 -7.15 -3.70 -12.74
CA GLY A 15 -5.77 -3.72 -12.27
C GLY A 15 -5.43 -2.51 -11.39
N ALA A 16 -5.89 -1.32 -11.76
CA ALA A 16 -5.71 -0.12 -10.94
C ALA A 16 -6.51 -0.18 -9.63
N PHE A 17 -7.75 -0.67 -9.66
CA PHE A 17 -8.59 -0.86 -8.49
C PHE A 17 -7.95 -1.83 -7.49
N ILE A 18 -7.54 -3.01 -7.95
CA ILE A 18 -6.88 -4.01 -7.09
C ILE A 18 -5.54 -3.46 -6.58
N GLY A 19 -4.69 -2.92 -7.48
CA GLY A 19 -3.37 -2.43 -7.12
C GLY A 19 -3.39 -1.26 -6.13
N LEU A 20 -4.37 -0.34 -6.23
CA LEU A 20 -4.58 0.70 -5.21
C LEU A 20 -5.09 0.11 -3.89
N GLY A 21 -5.94 -0.92 -3.96
CA GLY A 21 -6.47 -1.60 -2.78
C GLY A 21 -5.39 -2.32 -1.98
N VAL A 22 -4.51 -3.08 -2.63
CA VAL A 22 -3.42 -3.82 -1.97
C VAL A 22 -2.14 -3.00 -1.82
N GLY A 23 -2.09 -1.80 -2.38
CA GLY A 23 -0.93 -0.92 -2.34
C GLY A 23 -0.64 -0.37 -0.94
N LEU A 24 0.56 0.22 -0.82
CA LEU A 24 1.09 0.78 0.42
C LEU A 24 0.08 1.65 1.18
N ALA A 25 -0.55 2.60 0.49
CA ALA A 25 -1.44 3.56 1.14
C ALA A 25 -2.65 2.88 1.79
N SER A 26 -3.28 1.91 1.11
CA SER A 26 -4.45 1.22 1.64
C SER A 26 -4.07 0.23 2.74
N MET A 27 -3.11 -0.66 2.47
CA MET A 27 -2.76 -1.73 3.40
C MET A 27 -2.13 -1.20 4.69
N VAL A 28 -1.15 -0.30 4.58
CA VAL A 28 -0.42 0.18 5.76
C VAL A 28 -1.23 1.19 6.55
N TYR A 29 -1.83 2.20 5.89
CA TYR A 29 -2.50 3.27 6.63
C TYR A 29 -3.78 2.80 7.33
N TYR A 30 -4.56 1.94 6.68
CA TYR A 30 -5.79 1.42 7.29
C TYR A 30 -5.56 0.31 8.31
N SER A 31 -4.39 -0.33 8.34
CA SER A 31 -4.03 -1.31 9.36
C SER A 31 -3.29 -0.73 10.57
N THR A 32 -2.74 0.50 10.49
CA THR A 32 -1.89 1.07 11.55
C THR A 32 -2.52 1.00 12.93
N GLY A 33 -3.81 1.30 13.05
CA GLY A 33 -4.53 1.26 14.33
C GLY A 33 -4.57 -0.13 14.98
N ILE A 34 -4.51 -1.19 14.17
CA ILE A 34 -4.60 -2.59 14.63
C ILE A 34 -3.34 -3.00 15.39
N TRP A 35 -2.19 -2.46 15.02
CA TRP A 35 -0.88 -2.81 15.58
C TRP A 35 -0.55 -2.09 16.89
N ILE A 36 -1.19 -0.94 17.16
CA ILE A 36 -0.84 -0.07 18.29
C ILE A 36 -0.93 -0.84 19.60
N ARG A 37 -2.07 -1.48 19.89
CA ARG A 37 -2.28 -2.17 21.15
C ARG A 37 -1.37 -3.38 21.31
N PRO A 38 -1.25 -4.32 20.38
CA PRO A 38 -0.33 -5.44 20.48
C PRO A 38 1.13 -5.03 20.69
N TRP A 39 1.59 -3.99 20.01
CA TRP A 39 2.97 -3.51 20.17
C TRP A 39 3.21 -2.77 21.47
N GLN A 40 2.22 -2.06 21.99
CA GLN A 40 2.30 -1.47 23.34
C GLN A 40 2.38 -2.55 24.41
N GLU A 41 1.58 -3.61 24.30
CA GLU A 41 1.55 -4.71 25.26
C GLU A 41 2.84 -5.55 25.21
N GLU A 42 3.42 -5.79 24.05
CA GLU A 42 4.60 -6.65 23.90
C GLU A 42 5.93 -5.90 24.10
N PHE A 43 6.04 -4.67 23.56
CA PHE A 43 7.30 -3.93 23.51
C PHE A 43 7.34 -2.71 24.43
N GLY A 44 6.21 -2.33 25.03
CA GLY A 44 6.10 -1.16 25.90
C GLY A 44 6.20 0.20 25.18
N TRP A 45 6.08 0.21 23.83
CA TRP A 45 6.21 1.43 23.05
C TRP A 45 5.04 2.39 23.24
N THR A 46 5.33 3.67 23.18
CA THR A 46 4.30 4.71 23.21
C THR A 46 3.59 4.83 21.86
N ARG A 47 2.38 5.38 21.89
CA ARG A 47 1.64 5.67 20.63
C ARG A 47 2.39 6.63 19.72
N ALA A 48 3.16 7.55 20.30
CA ALA A 48 3.97 8.51 19.53
C ALA A 48 5.10 7.81 18.77
N GLU A 49 5.82 6.89 19.42
CA GLU A 49 6.88 6.09 18.79
C GLU A 49 6.33 5.22 17.67
N ILE A 50 5.20 4.55 17.90
CA ILE A 50 4.53 3.75 16.89
C ILE A 50 4.03 4.64 15.73
N GLY A 51 3.45 5.80 16.03
CA GLY A 51 2.97 6.75 15.02
C GLY A 51 4.08 7.39 14.18
N PHE A 52 5.28 7.54 14.75
CA PHE A 52 6.42 8.14 14.05
C PHE A 52 6.84 7.36 12.80
N GLN A 53 6.67 6.03 12.78
CA GLN A 53 6.88 5.22 11.58
C GLN A 53 6.08 5.72 10.37
N GLN A 54 4.86 6.21 10.62
CA GLN A 54 4.00 6.74 9.56
C GLN A 54 4.57 8.04 8.97
N SER A 55 5.12 8.89 9.83
CA SER A 55 5.80 10.13 9.41
C SER A 55 7.02 9.82 8.53
N ILE A 56 7.80 8.79 8.90
CA ILE A 56 8.93 8.29 8.08
C ILE A 56 8.41 7.89 6.70
N SER A 57 7.35 7.09 6.64
CA SER A 57 6.80 6.59 5.37
C SER A 57 6.30 7.71 4.48
N VAL A 58 5.59 8.69 5.04
CA VAL A 58 5.11 9.87 4.30
C VAL A 58 6.27 10.70 3.78
N MET A 59 7.30 10.95 4.60
CA MET A 59 8.48 11.70 4.20
C MET A 59 9.22 11.03 3.03
N VAL A 60 9.42 9.72 3.12
CA VAL A 60 10.02 8.92 2.04
C VAL A 60 9.19 9.03 0.76
N MET A 61 7.87 8.92 0.87
CA MET A 61 6.98 9.06 -0.29
C MET A 61 7.09 10.43 -0.95
N VAL A 62 7.10 11.52 -0.18
CA VAL A 62 7.22 12.88 -0.71
C VAL A 62 8.54 13.05 -1.47
N VAL A 63 9.65 12.59 -0.90
CA VAL A 63 10.98 12.74 -1.48
C VAL A 63 11.16 11.85 -2.72
N LEU A 64 10.68 10.62 -2.69
CA LEU A 64 10.92 9.64 -3.75
C LEU A 64 9.83 9.61 -4.83
N ALA A 65 8.65 10.21 -4.63
CA ALA A 65 7.61 10.24 -5.65
C ALA A 65 8.07 10.78 -7.03
N PRO A 66 8.87 11.87 -7.11
CA PRO A 66 9.42 12.33 -8.39
C PRO A 66 10.38 11.34 -9.03
N VAL A 67 11.15 10.60 -8.22
CA VAL A 67 12.10 9.58 -8.70
C VAL A 67 11.33 8.41 -9.31
N VAL A 68 10.35 7.88 -8.59
CA VAL A 68 9.48 6.79 -9.09
C VAL A 68 8.71 7.25 -10.32
N GLY A 69 8.26 8.51 -10.36
CA GLY A 69 7.67 9.09 -11.55
C GLY A 69 8.57 8.99 -12.78
N ARG A 70 9.86 9.37 -12.66
CA ARG A 70 10.84 9.25 -13.76
C ARG A 70 11.15 7.80 -14.13
N LEU A 71 11.18 6.88 -13.16
CA LEU A 71 11.36 5.46 -13.43
C LEU A 71 10.20 4.90 -14.26
N ILE A 72 8.97 5.29 -13.93
CA ILE A 72 7.77 4.91 -14.69
C ILE A 72 7.83 5.47 -16.11
N ASP A 73 8.25 6.73 -16.27
CA ASP A 73 8.38 7.36 -17.59
C ASP A 73 9.45 6.67 -18.45
N ARG A 74 10.53 6.18 -17.84
CA ARG A 74 11.65 5.52 -18.55
C ARG A 74 11.41 4.03 -18.82
N TYR A 75 10.90 3.30 -17.86
CA TYR A 75 10.81 1.83 -17.92
C TYR A 75 9.37 1.32 -18.08
N GLY A 76 8.39 2.20 -17.96
CA GLY A 76 6.97 1.85 -17.97
C GLY A 76 6.41 1.46 -16.62
N ILE A 77 5.07 1.48 -16.53
CA ILE A 77 4.34 1.25 -15.28
C ILE A 77 4.51 -0.18 -14.77
N ARG A 78 4.40 -1.18 -15.67
CA ARG A 78 4.37 -2.60 -15.29
C ARG A 78 5.60 -3.06 -14.51
N PRO A 79 6.84 -2.92 -15.01
CA PRO A 79 8.02 -3.39 -14.30
C PRO A 79 8.25 -2.61 -12.99
N VAL A 80 8.03 -1.31 -12.98
CA VAL A 80 8.20 -0.48 -11.79
C VAL A 80 7.22 -0.91 -10.69
N THR A 81 5.93 -1.09 -11.03
CA THR A 81 4.93 -1.53 -10.05
C THR A 81 5.19 -2.97 -9.57
N ALA A 82 5.61 -3.87 -10.45
CA ALA A 82 5.93 -5.26 -10.06
C ALA A 82 7.12 -5.33 -9.08
N ILE A 83 8.21 -4.62 -9.38
CA ILE A 83 9.36 -4.54 -8.47
C ILE A 83 8.96 -3.91 -7.14
N SER A 84 8.13 -2.87 -7.20
CA SER A 84 7.61 -2.19 -6.01
C SER A 84 6.74 -3.11 -5.15
N LEU A 85 5.84 -3.90 -5.74
CA LEU A 85 5.02 -4.87 -5.02
C LEU A 85 5.87 -5.94 -4.35
N ILE A 86 6.81 -6.53 -5.07
CA ILE A 86 7.71 -7.59 -4.53
C ILE A 86 8.54 -7.02 -3.37
N GLY A 87 9.17 -5.86 -3.56
CA GLY A 87 9.97 -5.23 -2.52
C GLY A 87 9.13 -4.86 -1.29
N TYR A 88 7.99 -4.22 -1.49
CA TYR A 88 7.06 -3.87 -0.42
C TYR A 88 6.55 -5.10 0.35
N ALA A 89 6.10 -6.14 -0.35
CA ALA A 89 5.67 -7.40 0.25
C ALA A 89 6.80 -8.05 1.07
N SER A 90 8.03 -8.05 0.54
CA SER A 90 9.19 -8.60 1.26
C SER A 90 9.43 -7.89 2.60
N PHE A 91 9.28 -6.57 2.64
CA PHE A 91 9.38 -5.83 3.90
C PHE A 91 8.23 -6.15 4.86
N LEU A 92 6.99 -6.34 4.38
CA LEU A 92 5.89 -6.79 5.24
C LEU A 92 6.18 -8.14 5.90
N LEU A 93 6.83 -9.06 5.17
CA LEU A 93 7.21 -10.36 5.69
C LEU A 93 8.32 -10.28 6.76
N LEU A 94 9.06 -9.20 6.83
CA LEU A 94 10.10 -9.00 7.86
C LEU A 94 9.54 -8.49 9.19
N PHE A 95 8.36 -7.88 9.22
CA PHE A 95 7.76 -7.39 10.47
C PHE A 95 7.56 -8.45 11.55
N PRO A 96 7.11 -9.68 11.26
CA PRO A 96 6.98 -10.74 12.27
C PRO A 96 8.27 -11.04 13.06
N PHE A 97 9.43 -10.73 12.49
CA PHE A 97 10.74 -10.96 13.10
C PHE A 97 11.25 -9.80 13.97
N MET A 98 10.42 -8.78 14.22
CA MET A 98 10.79 -7.66 15.10
C MET A 98 11.11 -8.15 16.53
N ASN A 99 12.20 -7.61 17.08
CA ASN A 99 12.77 -7.96 18.37
C ASN A 99 12.52 -6.89 19.48
N GLY A 100 11.60 -5.96 19.25
CA GLY A 100 11.31 -4.87 20.20
C GLY A 100 12.21 -3.64 20.06
N SER A 101 13.09 -3.57 19.07
CA SER A 101 13.89 -2.39 18.76
C SER A 101 13.12 -1.39 17.91
N LEU A 102 12.97 -0.15 18.41
CA LEU A 102 12.37 0.96 17.62
C LEU A 102 13.17 1.25 16.35
N SER A 103 14.50 1.11 16.37
CA SER A 103 15.32 1.29 15.19
C SER A 103 14.98 0.28 14.11
N MET A 104 14.67 -0.96 14.48
CA MET A 104 14.22 -1.98 13.54
C MET A 104 12.83 -1.63 12.96
N LEU A 105 11.89 -1.18 13.79
CA LEU A 105 10.57 -0.70 13.33
C LEU A 105 10.72 0.40 12.28
N TYR A 106 11.56 1.40 12.55
CA TYR A 106 11.76 2.53 11.66
C TYR A 106 12.52 2.14 10.38
N ALA A 107 13.51 1.24 10.49
CA ALA A 107 14.22 0.72 9.32
C ALA A 107 13.29 -0.09 8.39
N LEU A 108 12.45 -0.95 8.93
CA LEU A 108 11.43 -1.69 8.16
C LEU A 108 10.42 -0.73 7.52
N SER A 109 10.00 0.30 8.26
CA SER A 109 9.07 1.31 7.77
C SER A 109 9.66 2.16 6.64
N PHE A 110 10.93 2.53 6.75
CA PHE A 110 11.67 3.18 5.68
C PHE A 110 11.78 2.29 4.44
N GLY A 111 12.13 1.01 4.63
CA GLY A 111 12.28 0.05 3.55
C GLY A 111 10.98 -0.21 2.80
N TYR A 112 9.89 -0.51 3.49
CA TYR A 112 8.61 -0.72 2.80
C TYR A 112 8.11 0.55 2.11
N ALA A 113 8.42 1.73 2.64
CA ALA A 113 8.02 2.98 2.02
C ALA A 113 8.77 3.23 0.70
N ILE A 114 10.08 2.94 0.63
CA ILE A 114 10.87 3.07 -0.60
C ILE A 114 10.24 2.24 -1.74
N PHE A 115 10.00 0.97 -1.48
CA PHE A 115 9.42 0.09 -2.50
C PHE A 115 7.93 0.35 -2.71
N GLY A 116 7.19 0.64 -1.67
CA GLY A 116 5.74 0.81 -1.73
C GLY A 116 5.25 2.00 -2.57
N ILE A 117 6.07 3.00 -2.84
CA ILE A 117 5.66 4.19 -3.62
C ILE A 117 5.14 3.81 -5.01
N GLY A 118 5.78 2.87 -5.68
CA GLY A 118 5.33 2.40 -6.99
C GLY A 118 3.98 1.65 -6.97
N THR A 119 3.44 1.35 -5.78
CA THR A 119 2.12 0.75 -5.58
C THR A 119 1.04 1.76 -5.18
N THR A 120 1.36 3.05 -5.26
CA THR A 120 0.44 4.15 -4.89
C THR A 120 -0.26 4.75 -6.11
N GLY A 121 -1.04 5.79 -5.87
CA GLY A 121 -1.70 6.56 -6.91
C GLY A 121 -0.77 7.07 -8.02
N VAL A 122 0.54 7.27 -7.74
CA VAL A 122 1.51 7.73 -8.74
C VAL A 122 1.54 6.82 -9.97
N SER A 123 1.51 5.50 -9.78
CA SER A 123 1.52 4.52 -10.88
C SER A 123 0.15 4.33 -11.52
N PHE A 124 -0.86 4.09 -10.68
CA PHE A 124 -2.18 3.67 -11.17
C PHE A 124 -3.00 4.81 -11.79
N THR A 125 -2.88 6.03 -11.28
CA THR A 125 -3.52 7.20 -11.92
C THR A 125 -2.91 7.48 -13.28
N ARG A 126 -1.60 7.27 -13.47
CA ARG A 126 -0.95 7.38 -14.78
C ARG A 126 -1.46 6.31 -15.74
N ALA A 127 -1.62 5.06 -15.29
CA ALA A 127 -2.16 3.98 -16.12
C ALA A 127 -3.58 4.31 -16.62
N ILE A 128 -4.45 4.81 -15.74
CA ILE A 128 -5.80 5.22 -16.10
C ILE A 128 -5.77 6.40 -17.07
N ASN A 129 -4.97 7.43 -16.78
CA ASN A 129 -4.88 8.63 -17.59
C ASN A 129 -4.31 8.37 -19.00
N ALA A 130 -3.47 7.35 -19.15
CA ALA A 130 -2.93 6.95 -20.45
C ALA A 130 -3.97 6.23 -21.33
N PHE A 131 -4.95 5.56 -20.71
CA PHE A 131 -5.94 4.75 -21.43
C PHE A 131 -7.29 5.47 -21.59
N PHE A 132 -7.78 6.13 -20.55
CA PHE A 132 -9.07 6.81 -20.54
C PHE A 132 -8.88 8.30 -20.86
N VAL A 133 -9.52 8.78 -21.92
CA VAL A 133 -9.47 10.18 -22.36
C VAL A 133 -10.78 10.90 -22.00
N LYS A 134 -11.92 10.38 -22.50
CA LYS A 134 -13.25 10.98 -22.28
C LYS A 134 -13.78 10.71 -20.86
N ASN A 135 -13.64 9.47 -20.40
CA ASN A 135 -14.21 9.01 -19.15
C ASN A 135 -13.17 8.95 -18.00
N ARG A 136 -12.06 9.70 -18.13
CA ARG A 136 -10.95 9.72 -17.16
C ARG A 136 -11.42 9.94 -15.72
N GLY A 137 -12.26 10.95 -15.48
CA GLY A 137 -12.75 11.28 -14.14
C GLY A 137 -13.55 10.13 -13.51
N LEU A 138 -14.41 9.48 -14.28
CA LEU A 138 -15.20 8.33 -13.81
C LEU A 138 -14.29 7.12 -13.54
N ALA A 139 -13.34 6.83 -14.43
CA ALA A 139 -12.40 5.74 -14.27
C ALA A 139 -11.50 5.94 -13.02
N LEU A 140 -11.00 7.16 -12.80
CA LEU A 140 -10.26 7.51 -11.59
C LEU A 140 -11.13 7.40 -10.34
N GLY A 141 -12.36 7.89 -10.39
CA GLY A 141 -13.31 7.77 -9.28
C GLY A 141 -13.53 6.32 -8.88
N ILE A 142 -13.82 5.43 -9.84
CA ILE A 142 -13.98 3.99 -9.59
C ILE A 142 -12.71 3.38 -9.00
N ALA A 143 -11.54 3.65 -9.57
CA ALA A 143 -10.29 3.09 -9.06
C ALA A 143 -10.00 3.53 -7.61
N LEU A 144 -10.25 4.80 -7.28
CA LEU A 144 -10.01 5.35 -5.94
C LEU A 144 -11.00 4.85 -4.89
N THR A 145 -12.19 4.34 -5.28
CA THR A 145 -13.11 3.72 -4.31
C THR A 145 -12.52 2.47 -3.67
N SER A 146 -11.51 1.85 -4.28
CA SER A 146 -10.77 0.73 -3.68
C SER A 146 -10.21 1.07 -2.29
N GLY A 147 -9.72 2.30 -2.10
CA GLY A 147 -9.26 2.78 -0.79
C GLY A 147 -10.37 2.75 0.26
N GLY A 148 -11.59 3.20 -0.08
CA GLY A 148 -12.74 3.13 0.81
C GLY A 148 -13.15 1.68 1.13
N VAL A 149 -13.13 0.80 0.14
CA VAL A 149 -13.39 -0.64 0.35
C VAL A 149 -12.37 -1.24 1.34
N MET A 150 -11.10 -0.94 1.16
CA MET A 150 -10.04 -1.45 2.04
C MET A 150 -10.05 -0.78 3.43
N ALA A 151 -10.43 0.49 3.53
CA ALA A 151 -10.60 1.18 4.81
C ALA A 151 -11.68 0.50 5.68
N TYR A 152 -12.68 -0.10 5.07
CA TYR A 152 -13.68 -0.90 5.77
C TYR A 152 -13.22 -2.35 5.98
N ALA A 153 -12.71 -3.00 4.93
CA ALA A 153 -12.41 -4.43 4.94
C ALA A 153 -11.24 -4.76 5.88
N ILE A 154 -10.14 -3.98 5.86
CA ILE A 154 -8.96 -4.25 6.67
C ILE A 154 -9.30 -4.28 8.16
N PRO A 155 -9.87 -3.25 8.79
CA PRO A 155 -10.22 -3.31 10.21
C PRO A 155 -11.26 -4.40 10.51
N ARG A 156 -12.22 -4.61 9.62
CA ARG A 156 -13.32 -5.56 9.83
C ARG A 156 -12.85 -7.01 9.90
N PHE A 157 -11.88 -7.39 9.08
CA PHE A 157 -11.40 -8.77 9.00
C PHE A 157 -10.07 -8.98 9.71
N LEU A 158 -9.15 -8.02 9.63
CA LEU A 158 -7.82 -8.19 10.19
C LEU A 158 -7.79 -8.00 11.73
N THR A 159 -8.65 -7.13 12.30
CA THR A 159 -8.66 -6.91 13.76
C THR A 159 -9.02 -8.18 14.55
N PRO A 160 -10.14 -8.87 14.26
CA PRO A 160 -10.46 -10.11 14.98
C PRO A 160 -9.41 -11.20 14.72
N PHE A 161 -8.89 -11.31 13.51
CA PHE A 161 -7.85 -12.28 13.18
C PHE A 161 -6.57 -12.04 14.02
N VAL A 162 -6.15 -10.80 14.16
CA VAL A 162 -4.97 -10.42 14.98
C VAL A 162 -5.22 -10.66 16.46
N ALA A 163 -6.45 -10.44 16.95
CA ALA A 163 -6.82 -10.70 18.34
C ALA A 163 -6.72 -12.21 18.69
N GLU A 164 -7.03 -13.09 17.75
CA GLU A 164 -7.00 -14.55 17.95
C GLU A 164 -5.63 -15.16 17.67
N ASN A 165 -4.92 -14.69 16.62
CA ASN A 165 -3.70 -15.31 16.11
C ASN A 165 -2.43 -14.51 16.36
N GLY A 166 -2.56 -13.32 16.95
CA GLY A 166 -1.46 -12.40 17.20
C GLY A 166 -1.09 -11.53 15.97
N TRP A 167 -0.39 -10.44 16.26
CA TRP A 167 -0.03 -9.44 15.24
C TRP A 167 0.97 -9.96 14.20
N ARG A 168 1.83 -10.91 14.56
CA ARG A 168 2.79 -11.53 13.62
C ARG A 168 2.08 -12.28 12.50
N ALA A 169 1.06 -13.05 12.84
CA ALA A 169 0.21 -13.72 11.85
C ALA A 169 -0.54 -12.72 10.96
N GLY A 170 -0.96 -11.58 11.51
CA GLY A 170 -1.58 -10.50 10.76
C GLY A 170 -0.69 -9.94 9.65
N TYR A 171 0.61 -9.77 9.90
CA TYR A 171 1.56 -9.32 8.88
C TYR A 171 1.80 -10.37 7.78
N VAL A 172 1.80 -11.67 8.15
CA VAL A 172 1.86 -12.76 7.16
C VAL A 172 0.63 -12.74 6.25
N VAL A 173 -0.56 -12.51 6.80
CA VAL A 173 -1.78 -12.35 5.99
C VAL A 173 -1.67 -11.15 5.07
N MET A 174 -1.19 -10.00 5.55
CA MET A 174 -0.97 -8.83 4.69
C MET A 174 0.00 -9.12 3.55
N PHE A 175 1.10 -9.83 3.83
CA PHE A 175 2.05 -10.29 2.81
C PHE A 175 1.38 -11.16 1.73
N LEU A 176 0.50 -12.08 2.14
CA LEU A 176 -0.18 -12.99 1.20
C LEU A 176 -1.24 -12.30 0.33
N ILE A 177 -1.77 -11.15 0.79
CA ILE A 177 -2.76 -10.36 0.04
C ILE A 177 -2.08 -9.46 -1.01
N VAL A 178 -0.86 -8.98 -0.74
CA VAL A 178 -0.09 -8.11 -1.62
C VAL A 178 0.57 -8.89 -2.74
#